data_05e31b889b74950030ef154a74e1dc02
#
_entry.id   05e31b889b74950030ef154a74e1dc02
#
_cell.length_a   1.000
_cell.length_b   1.000
_cell.length_c   1.000
_cell.angle_alpha   90.00
_cell.angle_beta   90.00
_cell.angle_gamma   90.00
#
_symmetry.space_group_name_H-M   'P 1'
#
loop_
_entity.id
_entity.type
_entity.pdbx_description
1 polymer ?
#
loop_
_entity_poly.entity_id
_entity_poly.type
_entity_poly.pdbx_seq_one_letter_code
_entity_poly.pdbx_strand_id
1 'polypeptide(L)'
;MNILVIADEETPSLWDYFRPEKLKDVDLILSCGDLNPKYLSFLATFCKGPVLYVHGNHDDRYEKTPPEGCICIEDKIYEYKGIRIMGLGGSYRYSPGINQYTERKMRNRIFKMWFPLWRKKGFDILLTHAAAYGVDDANDWAHMGFECFVKLLDIYHPKYYIHGHIHLNYGGGHTRRQQYGETEIINGYQFYKFEYETGKEIKMF
;
A
#
# COMPACT_ATOMS: atom_id res chain seq x y z
N MET A 1 -1.93 -14.88 8.80
CA MET A 1 -1.53 -13.59 9.39
C MET A 1 -2.56 -12.54 9.00
N ASN A 2 -3.14 -11.84 9.97
CA ASN A 2 -4.17 -10.84 9.70
C ASN A 2 -3.55 -9.47 9.38
N ILE A 3 -3.84 -8.97 8.19
CA ILE A 3 -3.37 -7.66 7.72
C ILE A 3 -4.57 -6.70 7.65
N LEU A 4 -4.40 -5.50 8.20
CA LEU A 4 -5.31 -4.38 8.03
C LEU A 4 -4.70 -3.39 7.05
N VAL A 5 -5.42 -3.09 5.98
CA VAL A 5 -5.07 -2.06 4.99
C VAL A 5 -5.91 -0.82 5.25
N ILE A 6 -5.31 0.36 5.14
CA ILE A 6 -5.98 1.66 5.29
C ILE A 6 -5.50 2.64 4.23
N ALA A 7 -6.40 3.49 3.70
CA ALA A 7 -6.06 4.53 2.73
C ALA A 7 -7.13 5.63 2.67
N ASP A 8 -6.70 6.84 2.32
CA ASP A 8 -7.45 7.98 1.80
C ASP A 8 -8.41 8.64 2.81
N GLU A 9 -9.14 7.86 3.62
CA GLU A 9 -10.13 8.39 4.55
C GLU A 9 -10.05 7.69 5.91
N GLU A 10 -9.95 8.48 6.98
CA GLU A 10 -9.98 7.97 8.36
C GLU A 10 -11.36 7.41 8.70
N THR A 11 -11.39 6.16 9.10
CA THR A 11 -12.65 5.50 9.46
C THR A 11 -13.04 5.83 10.91
N PRO A 12 -14.22 6.42 11.15
CA PRO A 12 -14.66 6.77 12.52
C PRO A 12 -14.63 5.57 13.47
N SER A 13 -14.85 4.39 12.97
CA SER A 13 -14.83 3.16 13.77
C SER A 13 -13.42 2.78 14.26
N LEU A 14 -12.36 3.24 13.60
CA LEU A 14 -10.95 3.04 13.98
C LEU A 14 -10.33 4.30 14.60
N TRP A 15 -11.10 5.39 14.75
CA TRP A 15 -10.65 6.67 15.27
C TRP A 15 -11.57 7.15 16.39
N ASP A 16 -12.70 7.79 16.07
CA ASP A 16 -13.59 8.43 17.03
C ASP A 16 -14.32 7.43 17.94
N TYR A 17 -14.72 6.29 17.38
CA TYR A 17 -15.43 5.20 18.09
C TYR A 17 -14.57 3.95 18.19
N PHE A 18 -13.28 4.16 18.42
CA PHE A 18 -12.31 3.07 18.51
C PHE A 18 -12.58 2.17 19.71
N ARG A 19 -12.44 0.87 19.48
CA ARG A 19 -12.42 -0.17 20.50
C ARG A 19 -11.20 -1.06 20.29
N PRO A 20 -10.36 -1.30 21.32
CA PRO A 20 -9.12 -2.07 21.19
C PRO A 20 -9.31 -3.47 20.58
N GLU A 21 -10.49 -4.07 20.76
CA GLU A 21 -10.81 -5.39 20.21
C GLU A 21 -10.72 -5.44 18.68
N LYS A 22 -10.88 -4.30 18.00
CA LYS A 22 -10.80 -4.21 16.52
C LYS A 22 -9.41 -4.50 15.99
N LEU A 23 -8.37 -4.23 16.78
CA LEU A 23 -6.98 -4.50 16.42
C LEU A 23 -6.39 -5.70 17.16
N LYS A 24 -7.16 -6.38 18.02
CA LYS A 24 -6.66 -7.47 18.86
C LYS A 24 -6.02 -8.61 18.05
N ASP A 25 -6.56 -8.90 16.89
CA ASP A 25 -6.13 -9.97 15.98
C ASP A 25 -5.37 -9.46 14.74
N VAL A 26 -5.04 -8.15 14.70
CA VAL A 26 -4.26 -7.57 13.60
C VAL A 26 -2.77 -7.74 13.87
N ASP A 27 -2.07 -8.38 12.94
CA ASP A 27 -0.64 -8.64 13.00
C ASP A 27 0.20 -7.57 12.30
N LEU A 28 -0.39 -6.84 11.34
CA LEU A 28 0.29 -5.87 10.49
C LEU A 28 -0.72 -4.85 9.98
N ILE A 29 -0.35 -3.57 10.00
CA ILE A 29 -1.11 -2.51 9.31
C ILE A 29 -0.30 -2.01 8.12
N LEU A 30 -0.94 -1.92 6.95
CA LEU A 30 -0.40 -1.34 5.73
C LEU A 30 -1.20 -0.10 5.37
N SER A 31 -0.55 1.06 5.34
CA SER A 31 -1.16 2.32 4.91
C SER A 31 -0.71 2.69 3.50
N CYS A 32 -1.68 2.86 2.61
CA CYS A 32 -1.44 3.33 1.24
C CYS A 32 -1.29 4.86 1.13
N GLY A 33 -1.36 5.60 2.23
CA GLY A 33 -1.22 7.07 2.25
C GLY A 33 -2.54 7.84 2.26
N ASP A 34 -2.43 9.16 2.19
CA ASP A 34 -3.48 10.17 2.25
C ASP A 34 -4.30 10.12 3.55
N LEU A 35 -3.63 9.89 4.68
CA LEU A 35 -4.23 9.81 6.00
C LEU A 35 -3.58 10.81 6.98
N ASN A 36 -4.30 11.18 8.03
CA ASN A 36 -3.74 12.02 9.08
C ASN A 36 -2.59 11.27 9.81
N PRO A 37 -1.39 11.87 9.96
CA PRO A 37 -0.29 11.21 10.66
C PRO A 37 -0.64 10.84 12.11
N LYS A 38 -1.51 11.61 12.78
CA LYS A 38 -2.00 11.30 14.14
C LYS A 38 -2.88 10.05 14.15
N TYR A 39 -3.63 9.79 13.08
CA TYR A 39 -4.43 8.58 12.93
C TYR A 39 -3.53 7.34 12.85
N LEU A 40 -2.47 7.39 12.04
CA LEU A 40 -1.50 6.30 11.95
C LEU A 40 -0.79 6.09 13.30
N SER A 41 -0.34 7.17 13.94
CA SER A 41 0.31 7.11 15.26
C SER A 41 -0.60 6.51 16.34
N PHE A 42 -1.89 6.87 16.30
CA PHE A 42 -2.89 6.29 17.18
C PHE A 42 -3.04 4.78 16.97
N LEU A 43 -3.19 4.33 15.73
CA LEU A 43 -3.31 2.90 15.42
C LEU A 43 -2.04 2.13 15.81
N ALA A 44 -0.85 2.73 15.64
CA ALA A 44 0.42 2.14 16.05
C ALA A 44 0.48 1.88 17.57
N THR A 45 -0.21 2.67 18.39
CA THR A 45 -0.28 2.48 19.85
C THR A 45 -0.98 1.17 20.23
N PHE A 46 -1.95 0.72 19.43
CA PHE A 46 -2.78 -0.44 19.74
C PHE A 46 -2.47 -1.69 18.89
N CYS A 47 -1.79 -1.53 17.77
CA CYS A 47 -1.42 -2.66 16.93
C CYS A 47 -0.25 -3.43 17.56
N LYS A 48 -0.33 -4.77 17.58
CA LYS A 48 0.75 -5.62 18.08
C LYS A 48 1.96 -5.69 17.14
N GLY A 49 1.70 -5.52 15.86
CA GLY A 49 2.73 -5.53 14.82
C GLY A 49 3.06 -4.13 14.32
N PRO A 50 3.95 -3.99 13.34
CA PRO A 50 4.31 -2.69 12.79
C PRO A 50 3.16 -2.08 11.99
N VAL A 51 3.15 -0.74 11.93
CA VAL A 51 2.39 0.04 10.95
C VAL A 51 3.37 0.49 9.88
N LEU A 52 3.22 -0.05 8.67
CA LEU A 52 4.04 0.30 7.50
C LEU A 52 3.26 1.25 6.62
N TYR A 53 3.91 2.27 6.09
CA TYR A 53 3.23 3.23 5.23
C TYR A 53 4.07 3.66 4.01
N VAL A 54 3.36 4.08 2.97
CA VAL A 54 3.86 4.90 1.88
C VAL A 54 3.12 6.23 1.87
N HIS A 55 3.68 7.27 1.25
CA HIS A 55 3.01 8.56 1.12
C HIS A 55 1.91 8.50 0.05
N GLY A 56 0.78 9.11 0.33
CA GLY A 56 -0.17 9.53 -0.70
C GLY A 56 0.22 10.88 -1.30
N ASN A 57 -0.53 11.35 -2.27
CA ASN A 57 -0.23 12.62 -2.93
C ASN A 57 -0.58 13.87 -2.10
N HIS A 58 -1.31 13.71 -1.00
CA HIS A 58 -1.66 14.77 -0.04
C HIS A 58 -0.89 14.68 1.28
N ASP A 59 0.12 13.82 1.38
CA ASP A 59 0.89 13.61 2.61
C ASP A 59 2.12 14.53 2.76
N ASP A 60 2.14 15.70 2.11
CA ASP A 60 3.21 16.68 2.21
C ASP A 60 3.52 17.08 3.66
N ARG A 61 2.52 17.02 4.53
CA ARG A 61 2.68 17.29 5.97
C ARG A 61 3.58 16.28 6.69
N TYR A 62 3.77 15.06 6.15
CA TYR A 62 4.62 14.04 6.78
C TYR A 62 6.10 14.44 6.77
N GLU A 63 6.53 15.35 5.89
CA GLU A 63 7.89 15.90 5.95
C GLU A 63 8.18 16.65 7.28
N LYS A 64 7.16 17.32 7.83
CA LYS A 64 7.28 18.09 9.08
C LYS A 64 6.80 17.32 10.29
N THR A 65 5.80 16.47 10.11
CA THR A 65 5.13 15.75 11.20
C THR A 65 4.86 14.31 10.72
N PRO A 66 5.89 13.46 10.67
CA PRO A 66 5.73 12.07 10.25
C PRO A 66 4.88 11.29 11.28
N PRO A 67 4.20 10.22 10.88
CA PRO A 67 3.46 9.36 11.80
C PRO A 67 4.42 8.70 12.80
N GLU A 68 4.23 8.99 14.10
CA GLU A 68 5.06 8.43 15.18
C GLU A 68 4.77 6.93 15.38
N GLY A 69 5.79 6.13 15.65
CA GLY A 69 5.66 4.68 15.84
C GLY A 69 5.40 3.89 14.55
N CYS A 70 5.36 4.57 13.39
CA CYS A 70 5.15 3.96 12.08
C CYS A 70 6.46 3.90 11.27
N ILE A 71 6.52 3.00 10.31
CA ILE A 71 7.72 2.77 9.49
C ILE A 71 7.42 3.14 8.03
N CYS A 72 8.12 4.16 7.52
CA CYS A 72 8.08 4.49 6.10
C CYS A 72 8.87 3.44 5.29
N ILE A 73 8.17 2.75 4.40
CA ILE A 73 8.77 1.74 3.51
C ILE A 73 8.90 2.23 2.05
N GLU A 74 8.77 3.52 1.83
CA GLU A 74 8.90 4.11 0.51
C GLU A 74 10.29 3.85 -0.08
N ASP A 75 10.34 3.41 -1.34
CA ASP A 75 11.55 3.00 -2.05
C ASP A 75 12.37 1.93 -1.30
N LYS A 76 11.68 1.02 -0.59
CA LYS A 76 12.30 -0.08 0.17
C LYS A 76 11.53 -1.38 -0.01
N ILE A 77 12.22 -2.49 0.30
CA ILE A 77 11.59 -3.79 0.53
C ILE A 77 11.75 -4.12 2.01
N TYR A 78 10.66 -3.98 2.75
CA TYR A 78 10.58 -4.34 4.16
C TYR A 78 10.19 -5.82 4.31
N GLU A 79 10.79 -6.50 5.28
CA GLU A 79 10.48 -7.90 5.54
C GLU A 79 9.90 -8.06 6.94
N TYR A 80 8.73 -8.66 7.02
CA TYR A 80 8.06 -8.93 8.29
C TYR A 80 7.51 -10.35 8.30
N LYS A 81 7.93 -11.16 9.28
CA LYS A 81 7.54 -12.60 9.41
C LYS A 81 7.71 -13.38 8.09
N GLY A 82 8.79 -13.12 7.36
CA GLY A 82 9.08 -13.77 6.08
C GLY A 82 8.34 -13.22 4.86
N ILE A 83 7.48 -12.20 5.02
CA ILE A 83 6.78 -11.55 3.92
C ILE A 83 7.56 -10.32 3.49
N ARG A 84 7.89 -10.23 2.21
CA ARG A 84 8.62 -9.11 1.60
C ARG A 84 7.61 -8.12 1.02
N ILE A 85 7.65 -6.88 1.52
CA ILE A 85 6.69 -5.82 1.16
C ILE A 85 7.47 -4.69 0.50
N MET A 86 7.22 -4.44 -0.78
CA MET A 86 7.79 -3.33 -1.54
C MET A 86 6.87 -2.12 -1.48
N GLY A 87 7.37 -0.95 -1.07
CA GLY A 87 6.61 0.28 -0.96
C GLY A 87 6.96 1.32 -2.04
N LEU A 88 5.93 1.89 -2.70
CA LEU A 88 6.06 2.98 -3.67
C LEU A 88 4.89 3.97 -3.51
N GLY A 89 5.15 5.11 -2.86
CA GLY A 89 4.13 6.14 -2.62
C GLY A 89 3.97 7.15 -3.76
N GLY A 90 2.94 7.99 -3.60
CA GLY A 90 2.58 9.08 -4.50
C GLY A 90 1.70 8.68 -5.67
N SER A 91 1.19 9.71 -6.39
CA SER A 91 0.30 9.53 -7.55
C SER A 91 0.93 10.03 -8.85
N TYR A 92 0.22 9.77 -9.96
CA TYR A 92 0.54 10.40 -11.24
C TYR A 92 0.43 11.92 -11.13
N ARG A 93 1.31 12.64 -11.84
CA ARG A 93 1.42 14.10 -11.71
C ARG A 93 0.32 14.82 -12.47
N TYR A 94 -0.64 15.35 -11.77
CA TYR A 94 -1.70 16.21 -12.29
C TYR A 94 -1.60 17.67 -11.79
N SER A 95 -0.82 17.93 -10.74
CA SER A 95 -0.59 19.25 -10.15
C SER A 95 0.85 19.39 -9.61
N PRO A 96 1.29 20.59 -9.18
CA PRO A 96 2.58 20.75 -8.50
C PRO A 96 2.50 20.23 -7.06
N GLY A 97 2.78 18.95 -6.84
CA GLY A 97 2.87 18.31 -5.53
C GLY A 97 4.17 17.54 -5.37
N ILE A 98 4.70 17.45 -4.14
CA ILE A 98 5.99 16.76 -3.88
C ILE A 98 5.86 15.25 -4.05
N ASN A 99 4.71 14.69 -3.73
CA ASN A 99 4.40 13.26 -3.87
C ASN A 99 3.68 12.93 -5.19
N GLN A 100 3.92 13.73 -6.24
CA GLN A 100 3.36 13.52 -7.56
C GLN A 100 4.47 13.29 -8.59
N TYR A 101 4.40 12.20 -9.31
CA TYR A 101 5.47 11.71 -10.16
C TYR A 101 5.01 11.53 -11.61
N THR A 102 5.90 11.81 -12.57
CA THR A 102 5.73 11.36 -13.93
C THR A 102 6.09 9.88 -14.02
N GLU A 103 5.61 9.16 -15.04
CA GLU A 103 6.00 7.78 -15.34
C GLU A 103 7.52 7.60 -15.32
N ARG A 104 8.27 8.53 -15.96
CA ARG A 104 9.74 8.51 -15.97
C ARG A 104 10.35 8.61 -14.57
N LYS A 105 9.82 9.47 -13.70
CA LYS A 105 10.32 9.61 -12.32
C LYS A 105 10.04 8.36 -11.50
N MET A 106 8.84 7.79 -11.63
CA MET A 106 8.47 6.55 -10.93
C MET A 106 9.34 5.38 -11.40
N ARG A 107 9.56 5.23 -12.70
CA ARG A 107 10.49 4.23 -13.27
C ARG A 107 11.92 4.38 -12.72
N ASN A 108 12.40 5.61 -12.57
CA ASN A 108 13.73 5.85 -12.00
C ASN A 108 13.81 5.46 -10.51
N ARG A 109 12.73 5.63 -9.73
CA ARG A 109 12.65 5.16 -8.33
C ARG A 109 12.74 3.63 -8.30
N ILE A 110 11.96 2.95 -9.12
CA ILE A 110 11.98 1.48 -9.26
C ILE A 110 13.38 1.01 -9.69
N PHE A 111 13.99 1.68 -10.68
CA PHE A 111 15.33 1.32 -11.14
C PHE A 111 16.39 1.39 -10.03
N LYS A 112 16.32 2.38 -9.13
CA LYS A 112 17.23 2.48 -7.97
C LYS A 112 17.08 1.32 -7.00
N MET A 113 15.96 0.62 -7.02
CA MET A 113 15.70 -0.56 -6.19
C MET A 113 16.19 -1.87 -6.82
N TRP A 114 16.89 -1.85 -7.99
CA TRP A 114 17.37 -3.04 -8.69
C TRP A 114 18.17 -4.00 -7.77
N PHE A 115 19.03 -3.46 -6.91
CA PHE A 115 19.88 -4.27 -6.03
C PHE A 115 19.09 -4.94 -4.89
N PRO A 116 18.25 -4.23 -4.13
CA PRO A 116 17.33 -4.89 -3.18
C PRO A 116 16.41 -5.92 -3.84
N LEU A 117 15.86 -5.63 -5.03
CA LEU A 117 15.01 -6.55 -5.78
C LEU A 117 15.75 -7.83 -6.17
N TRP A 118 16.96 -7.70 -6.71
CA TRP A 118 17.81 -8.83 -7.04
C TRP A 118 18.18 -9.64 -5.79
N ARG A 119 18.67 -8.98 -4.73
CA ARG A 119 19.11 -9.63 -3.50
C ARG A 119 17.99 -10.39 -2.80
N LYS A 120 16.79 -9.81 -2.77
CA LYS A 120 15.62 -10.41 -2.10
C LYS A 120 14.81 -11.32 -3.05
N LYS A 121 15.21 -11.46 -4.32
CA LYS A 121 14.48 -12.25 -5.33
C LYS A 121 13.01 -11.80 -5.48
N GLY A 122 12.76 -10.48 -5.51
CA GLY A 122 11.45 -9.89 -5.63
C GLY A 122 10.77 -9.57 -4.29
N PHE A 123 9.45 -9.56 -4.30
CA PHE A 123 8.58 -9.21 -3.16
C PHE A 123 7.26 -10.00 -3.24
N ASP A 124 6.58 -10.12 -2.11
CA ASP A 124 5.32 -10.87 -1.99
C ASP A 124 4.10 -9.95 -1.99
N ILE A 125 4.29 -8.69 -1.54
CA ILE A 125 3.28 -7.63 -1.56
C ILE A 125 3.89 -6.39 -2.22
N LEU A 126 3.17 -5.81 -3.19
CA LEU A 126 3.41 -4.45 -3.67
C LEU A 126 2.42 -3.52 -2.95
N LEU A 127 2.93 -2.56 -2.17
CA LEU A 127 2.15 -1.52 -1.50
C LEU A 127 2.39 -0.20 -2.21
N THR A 128 1.34 0.40 -2.78
CA THR A 128 1.43 1.71 -3.44
C THR A 128 0.33 2.65 -2.95
N HIS A 129 0.43 3.93 -3.31
CA HIS A 129 -0.73 4.82 -3.19
C HIS A 129 -1.57 4.78 -4.47
N ALA A 130 -1.00 5.16 -5.61
CA ALA A 130 -1.72 5.09 -6.89
C ALA A 130 -1.92 3.65 -7.38
N ALA A 131 -2.95 3.45 -8.21
CA ALA A 131 -3.21 2.21 -8.93
C ALA A 131 -2.17 1.94 -10.05
N ALA A 132 -2.17 0.74 -10.60
CA ALA A 132 -1.45 0.42 -11.84
C ALA A 132 -2.33 0.76 -13.06
N TYR A 133 -1.70 1.20 -14.14
CA TYR A 133 -2.41 1.60 -15.35
C TYR A 133 -3.25 0.46 -15.95
N GLY A 134 -4.53 0.72 -16.18
CA GLY A 134 -5.48 -0.29 -16.67
C GLY A 134 -5.85 -1.35 -15.63
N VAL A 135 -5.43 -1.19 -14.37
CA VAL A 135 -5.70 -2.13 -13.28
C VAL A 135 -6.23 -1.35 -12.07
N ASP A 136 -7.53 -1.24 -11.94
CA ASP A 136 -8.27 -0.47 -10.93
C ASP A 136 -7.97 1.05 -10.91
N ASP A 137 -7.40 1.60 -11.99
CA ASP A 137 -7.24 3.04 -12.16
C ASP A 137 -8.50 3.66 -12.80
N ALA A 138 -8.58 4.99 -12.84
CA ALA A 138 -9.68 5.69 -13.49
C ALA A 138 -9.21 6.41 -14.76
N ASN A 139 -10.17 6.72 -15.65
CA ASN A 139 -9.91 7.34 -16.94
C ASN A 139 -9.63 8.86 -16.87
N ASP A 140 -9.61 9.44 -15.67
CA ASP A 140 -9.26 10.84 -15.49
C ASP A 140 -7.79 11.03 -15.14
N TRP A 141 -7.28 12.22 -15.40
CA TRP A 141 -5.86 12.54 -15.28
C TRP A 141 -5.31 12.43 -13.85
N ALA A 142 -6.14 12.68 -12.84
CA ALA A 142 -5.73 12.66 -11.43
C ALA A 142 -5.58 11.23 -10.90
N HIS A 143 -6.41 10.31 -11.38
CA HIS A 143 -6.49 8.92 -10.91
C HIS A 143 -5.88 7.91 -11.89
N MET A 144 -5.18 8.40 -12.92
CA MET A 144 -4.44 7.54 -13.85
C MET A 144 -3.33 6.76 -13.14
N GLY A 145 -3.24 5.47 -13.41
CA GLY A 145 -2.24 4.58 -12.84
C GLY A 145 -0.88 4.67 -13.54
N PHE A 146 0.12 3.98 -12.98
CA PHE A 146 1.47 3.88 -13.56
C PHE A 146 1.65 2.60 -14.38
N GLU A 147 2.14 2.74 -15.63
CA GLU A 147 2.52 1.59 -16.47
C GLU A 147 3.66 0.77 -15.85
N CYS A 148 4.59 1.41 -15.16
CA CYS A 148 5.70 0.71 -14.51
C CYS A 148 5.25 -0.17 -13.35
N PHE A 149 4.08 0.06 -12.75
CA PHE A 149 3.52 -0.85 -11.75
C PHE A 149 2.99 -2.13 -12.42
N VAL A 150 2.35 -2.01 -13.59
CA VAL A 150 1.96 -3.19 -14.39
C VAL A 150 3.18 -4.06 -14.67
N LYS A 151 4.31 -3.45 -15.09
CA LYS A 151 5.57 -4.19 -15.34
C LYS A 151 6.11 -4.88 -14.09
N LEU A 152 5.93 -4.29 -12.90
CA LEU A 152 6.30 -4.96 -11.65
C LEU A 152 5.43 -6.19 -11.39
N LEU A 153 4.12 -6.08 -11.65
CA LEU A 153 3.18 -7.21 -11.51
C LEU A 153 3.54 -8.33 -12.49
N ASP A 154 3.82 -8.00 -13.75
CA ASP A 154 4.16 -8.96 -14.81
C ASP A 154 5.51 -9.67 -14.60
N ILE A 155 6.49 -9.00 -13.96
CA ILE A 155 7.83 -9.57 -13.76
C ILE A 155 7.93 -10.36 -12.46
N TYR A 156 7.32 -9.86 -11.38
CA TYR A 156 7.54 -10.42 -10.03
C TYR A 156 6.36 -11.25 -9.53
N HIS A 157 5.19 -11.17 -10.14
CA HIS A 157 3.97 -11.90 -9.77
C HIS A 157 3.73 -11.91 -8.25
N PRO A 158 3.69 -10.72 -7.58
CA PRO A 158 3.47 -10.69 -6.15
C PRO A 158 2.13 -11.34 -5.81
N LYS A 159 2.02 -11.93 -4.63
CA LYS A 159 0.75 -12.53 -4.18
C LYS A 159 -0.34 -11.48 -4.06
N TYR A 160 0.02 -10.27 -3.55
CA TYR A 160 -0.90 -9.15 -3.42
C TYR A 160 -0.33 -7.87 -4.00
N TYR A 161 -1.20 -7.12 -4.66
CA TYR A 161 -0.99 -5.72 -4.98
C TYR A 161 -2.03 -4.89 -4.21
N ILE A 162 -1.56 -3.96 -3.37
CA ILE A 162 -2.40 -3.18 -2.47
C ILE A 162 -2.19 -1.70 -2.78
N HIS A 163 -3.28 -0.98 -3.06
CA HIS A 163 -3.24 0.44 -3.37
C HIS A 163 -4.40 1.21 -2.74
N GLY A 164 -4.33 2.54 -2.73
CA GLY A 164 -5.36 3.49 -2.36
C GLY A 164 -5.74 4.37 -3.55
N HIS A 165 -5.95 5.66 -3.29
CA HIS A 165 -6.19 6.73 -4.25
C HIS A 165 -7.51 6.62 -5.03
N ILE A 166 -7.99 5.44 -5.31
CA ILE A 166 -9.25 5.20 -6.00
C ILE A 166 -10.34 4.95 -4.96
N HIS A 167 -11.23 5.90 -4.79
CA HIS A 167 -12.31 5.78 -3.83
C HIS A 167 -13.43 4.89 -4.38
N LEU A 168 -13.83 3.89 -3.64
CA LEU A 168 -14.86 2.94 -4.05
C LEU A 168 -16.26 3.56 -4.21
N ASN A 169 -16.46 4.77 -3.71
CA ASN A 169 -17.73 5.54 -3.84
C ASN A 169 -17.79 6.44 -5.08
N TYR A 170 -16.74 6.50 -5.91
CA TYR A 170 -16.73 7.34 -7.13
C TYR A 170 -17.61 6.82 -8.28
N GLY A 171 -18.20 5.65 -8.15
CA GLY A 171 -19.22 5.17 -9.11
C GLY A 171 -18.65 4.64 -10.43
N GLY A 172 -17.48 4.13 -10.49
CA GLY A 172 -16.81 3.62 -11.71
C GLY A 172 -16.78 2.09 -11.84
N GLY A 173 -17.50 1.35 -11.01
CA GLY A 173 -17.42 -0.12 -11.01
C GLY A 173 -16.17 -0.65 -10.30
N HIS A 174 -15.44 0.21 -9.56
CA HIS A 174 -14.31 -0.19 -8.75
C HIS A 174 -14.71 -1.19 -7.66
N THR A 175 -13.89 -2.21 -7.48
CA THR A 175 -14.17 -3.29 -6.52
C THR A 175 -13.07 -3.37 -5.48
N ARG A 176 -13.42 -3.79 -4.27
CA ARG A 176 -12.47 -3.99 -3.16
C ARG A 176 -11.38 -4.98 -3.51
N ARG A 177 -11.74 -6.03 -4.25
CA ARG A 177 -10.82 -7.11 -4.65
C ARG A 177 -11.04 -7.46 -6.11
N GLN A 178 -9.97 -7.66 -6.83
CA GLN A 178 -9.98 -8.16 -8.21
C GLN A 178 -8.71 -8.97 -8.48
N GLN A 179 -8.63 -9.62 -9.63
CA GLN A 179 -7.52 -10.48 -10.01
C GLN A 179 -6.80 -9.92 -11.23
N TYR A 180 -5.47 -9.87 -11.19
CA TYR A 180 -4.62 -9.57 -12.33
C TYR A 180 -3.56 -10.68 -12.47
N GLY A 181 -3.71 -11.55 -13.47
CA GLY A 181 -2.86 -12.75 -13.57
C GLY A 181 -2.90 -13.58 -12.28
N GLU A 182 -1.75 -13.81 -11.68
CA GLU A 182 -1.61 -14.54 -10.40
C GLU A 182 -1.72 -13.62 -9.17
N THR A 183 -1.73 -12.29 -9.37
CA THR A 183 -1.73 -11.29 -8.30
C THR A 183 -3.16 -10.91 -7.93
N GLU A 184 -3.47 -10.99 -6.65
CA GLU A 184 -4.70 -10.43 -6.11
C GLU A 184 -4.54 -8.94 -5.82
N ILE A 185 -5.44 -8.12 -6.38
CA ILE A 185 -5.48 -6.67 -6.18
C ILE A 185 -6.41 -6.36 -5.02
N ILE A 186 -5.96 -5.49 -4.11
CA ILE A 186 -6.77 -4.98 -2.99
C ILE A 186 -6.73 -3.46 -3.01
N ASN A 187 -7.89 -2.86 -3.18
CA ASN A 187 -8.09 -1.43 -2.97
C ASN A 187 -8.25 -1.16 -1.47
N GLY A 188 -7.37 -0.34 -0.89
CA GLY A 188 -7.30 -0.06 0.55
C GLY A 188 -8.25 1.02 1.06
N TYR A 189 -9.07 1.64 0.20
CA TYR A 189 -9.94 2.76 0.54
C TYR A 189 -10.68 2.59 1.88
N GLN A 190 -10.59 3.59 2.76
CA GLN A 190 -11.01 3.56 4.17
C GLN A 190 -10.24 2.49 4.95
N PHE A 191 -10.75 1.27 5.00
CA PHE A 191 -10.04 0.13 5.58
C PHE A 191 -10.54 -1.20 5.01
N TYR A 192 -9.64 -2.19 5.03
CA TYR A 192 -9.97 -3.57 4.70
C TYR A 192 -9.06 -4.53 5.48
N LYS A 193 -9.66 -5.56 6.10
CA LYS A 193 -8.91 -6.59 6.82
C LYS A 193 -9.01 -7.91 6.07
N PHE A 194 -7.86 -8.56 5.87
CA PHE A 194 -7.79 -9.87 5.23
C PHE A 194 -6.73 -10.76 5.89
N GLU A 195 -6.84 -12.04 5.68
CA GLU A 195 -5.86 -13.01 6.12
C GLU A 195 -4.84 -13.28 5.02
N TYR A 196 -3.56 -13.00 5.30
CA TYR A 196 -2.46 -13.42 4.44
C TYR A 196 -2.15 -14.90 4.74
N GLU A 197 -2.49 -15.77 3.81
CA GLU A 197 -2.11 -17.18 3.88
C GLU A 197 -0.63 -17.33 3.53
N THR A 198 0.20 -17.67 4.50
CA THR A 198 1.54 -18.18 4.23
C THR A 198 1.39 -19.51 3.53
N GLY A 199 1.92 -19.64 2.30
CA GLY A 199 1.93 -20.94 1.62
C GLY A 199 2.42 -22.01 2.58
N LYS A 200 1.70 -23.15 2.67
CA LYS A 200 2.09 -24.28 3.52
C LYS A 200 3.54 -24.59 3.22
N GLU A 201 4.39 -24.57 4.25
CA GLU A 201 5.71 -25.21 4.17
C GLU A 201 5.49 -26.62 3.63
N ILE A 202 5.96 -26.87 2.41
CA ILE A 202 6.09 -28.24 1.94
C ILE A 202 7.15 -28.85 2.86
N LYS A 203 6.71 -29.56 3.90
CA LYS A 203 7.60 -30.43 4.68
C LYS A 203 8.14 -31.44 3.68
N MET A 204 9.37 -31.21 3.22
CA MET A 204 10.13 -32.28 2.60
C MET A 204 10.43 -33.30 3.70
N PHE A 205 9.80 -34.46 3.57
CA PHE A 205 10.14 -35.67 4.32
C PHE A 205 11.43 -36.26 3.80
#